data_e88c48d8e2aa85b5491f1fefc9a1cc21
#
_entry.id   e88c48d8e2aa85b5491f1fefc9a1cc21
#
_cell.length_a   1.000
_cell.length_b   1.000
_cell.length_c   1.000
_cell.angle_alpha   90.00
_cell.angle_beta   90.00
_cell.angle_gamma   90.00
#
_symmetry.space_group_name_H-M   'P 1'
#
loop_
_entity.id
_entity.type
_entity.pdbx_description
1 polymer ?
#
loop_
_entity_poly.entity_id
_entity_poly.type
_entity_poly.pdbx_seq_one_letter_code
_entity_poly.pdbx_strand_id
1 'polypeptide(L)'
;AEPYPGWIRGFRMAEPVIISYARGLLKEFPGVPEGTIDVIPVDLVVAAIIDAAAGGAPAEPAITQVASGSVNPLRYRHLVDMVRTFFTEHPIYDAEGQPIMVPEWSFPGRGRVQRQLERAKEAIDRAEAALQSLPLRGKQARWSASLEEKREDVERALAYVELYGAYAECEAIYGVDNLLARWDRLPPEDQERFCFDPRVVDWSRYAPEIHLPSVVEHARVRTTPGGRTGEKREVRLRRQVLDPARHFAAFDLENTLIASNVVASYSWLATRRLPPEDRVRYVLKTLKEAPALLALDRKDRSDFLRHFYRRYDGARVAQLEQDAAEMFSHLILQKSFPAAIRRVREHRRLGHRTVLITGALDFAVAPLRPLFDDIVAPSLAVRDDGTYRGELTDVPPTGEARASALWEWAEANGFDPAEGVAYADSTSDLPMLEAVGFPVAVNPETRLAALARKRGWLVEHFDPAGGADAPLLPIGPAWGRPRARRVGKVDVRKSEEPIR
;
A
#
# COMPACT_ATOMS: atom_id res chain seq x y z
N ALA A 1 20.20 -20.93 29.07
CA ALA A 1 19.15 -20.17 29.73
C ALA A 1 17.97 -21.10 30.06
N GLU A 2 17.33 -20.87 31.14
CA GLU A 2 16.10 -21.54 31.51
C GLU A 2 14.91 -20.91 30.73
N PRO A 3 13.90 -21.67 30.24
CA PRO A 3 13.72 -23.11 30.39
C PRO A 3 14.52 -23.99 29.42
N TYR A 4 15.17 -23.41 28.41
CA TYR A 4 16.02 -24.11 27.44
C TYR A 4 17.08 -23.15 26.82
N PRO A 5 18.19 -23.66 26.28
CA PRO A 5 19.19 -22.84 25.62
C PRO A 5 18.57 -21.99 24.51
N GLY A 6 18.89 -20.69 24.51
CA GLY A 6 18.35 -19.77 23.51
C GLY A 6 16.96 -19.19 23.79
N TRP A 7 16.35 -19.48 24.95
CA TRP A 7 15.06 -18.90 25.30
C TRP A 7 15.07 -17.39 25.25
N ILE A 8 14.14 -16.80 24.48
CA ILE A 8 13.97 -15.35 24.27
C ILE A 8 12.51 -14.96 24.60
N ARG A 9 12.33 -13.85 25.31
CA ARG A 9 11.01 -13.24 25.52
C ARG A 9 10.95 -11.83 24.90
N GLY A 10 10.51 -11.79 23.65
CA GLY A 10 10.38 -10.56 22.85
C GLY A 10 11.70 -10.11 22.22
N PHE A 11 11.60 -9.30 21.17
CA PHE A 11 12.72 -8.65 20.51
C PHE A 11 12.87 -7.24 21.04
N ARG A 12 14.06 -6.87 21.52
CA ARG A 12 14.26 -5.55 22.15
C ARG A 12 15.51 -4.80 21.70
N MET A 13 16.59 -5.49 21.44
CA MET A 13 17.90 -4.86 21.20
C MET A 13 18.48 -5.26 19.85
N ALA A 14 19.34 -6.27 19.80
CA ALA A 14 20.05 -6.68 18.59
C ALA A 14 19.16 -7.48 17.61
N GLU A 15 18.16 -8.20 18.11
CA GLU A 15 17.38 -9.14 17.33
C GLU A 15 16.63 -8.47 16.15
N PRO A 16 15.96 -7.31 16.31
CA PRO A 16 15.35 -6.61 15.19
C PRO A 16 16.36 -6.19 14.12
N VAL A 17 17.57 -5.79 14.52
CA VAL A 17 18.66 -5.40 13.61
C VAL A 17 19.15 -6.64 12.84
N ILE A 18 19.38 -7.75 13.53
CA ILE A 18 19.79 -9.04 12.94
C ILE A 18 18.77 -9.52 11.90
N ILE A 19 17.48 -9.49 12.23
CA ILE A 19 16.42 -9.91 11.29
C ILE A 19 16.26 -8.94 10.12
N SER A 20 16.41 -7.65 10.35
CA SER A 20 16.37 -6.65 9.26
C SER A 20 17.54 -6.83 8.28
N TYR A 21 18.71 -7.18 8.80
CA TYR A 21 19.85 -7.55 7.96
C TYR A 21 19.58 -8.85 7.19
N ALA A 22 19.11 -9.88 7.84
CA ALA A 22 18.79 -11.17 7.22
C ALA A 22 17.74 -11.03 6.09
N ARG A 23 16.85 -10.02 6.19
CA ARG A 23 15.89 -9.66 5.14
C ARG A 23 16.48 -8.77 4.03
N GLY A 24 17.78 -8.45 4.08
CA GLY A 24 18.44 -7.58 3.10
C GLY A 24 18.06 -6.09 3.20
N LEU A 25 17.36 -5.69 4.27
CA LEU A 25 16.90 -4.31 4.48
C LEU A 25 18.02 -3.40 5.01
N LEU A 26 18.94 -3.94 5.79
CA LEU A 26 20.10 -3.21 6.32
C LEU A 26 21.37 -3.65 5.60
N LYS A 27 22.10 -2.70 5.03
CA LYS A 27 23.39 -2.91 4.35
C LYS A 27 24.55 -2.28 5.09
N GLU A 28 24.26 -1.41 6.03
CA GLU A 28 25.24 -0.64 6.79
C GLU A 28 24.99 -0.80 8.29
N PHE A 29 26.05 -1.03 9.04
CA PHE A 29 25.99 -1.11 10.49
C PHE A 29 26.45 0.23 11.10
N PRO A 30 25.69 0.85 12.00
CA PRO A 30 26.00 2.18 12.53
C PRO A 30 27.15 2.21 13.52
N GLY A 31 27.76 1.07 13.86
CA GLY A 31 28.84 0.95 14.83
C GLY A 31 30.25 1.14 14.25
N VAL A 32 31.25 1.07 15.15
CA VAL A 32 32.68 1.06 14.82
C VAL A 32 33.16 -0.39 14.80
N PRO A 33 33.81 -0.89 13.73
CA PRO A 33 34.18 -2.33 13.61
C PRO A 33 34.99 -2.86 14.78
N GLU A 34 35.88 -2.04 15.30
CA GLU A 34 36.79 -2.34 16.42
C GLU A 34 36.09 -2.17 17.79
N GLY A 35 34.95 -1.52 17.82
CA GLY A 35 34.14 -1.31 19.03
C GLY A 35 33.66 -2.64 19.62
N THR A 36 33.43 -2.62 20.92
CA THR A 36 32.94 -3.78 21.68
C THR A 36 31.45 -3.62 21.95
N ILE A 37 30.70 -4.67 21.69
CA ILE A 37 29.33 -4.79 22.18
C ILE A 37 29.36 -5.50 23.52
N ASP A 38 28.87 -4.84 24.57
CA ASP A 38 28.85 -5.40 25.92
C ASP A 38 27.53 -6.14 26.13
N VAL A 39 27.50 -7.40 25.76
CA VAL A 39 26.37 -8.31 25.89
C VAL A 39 26.72 -9.45 26.82
N ILE A 40 25.69 -9.99 27.50
CA ILE A 40 25.87 -11.12 28.40
C ILE A 40 24.60 -11.98 28.41
N PRO A 41 24.73 -13.34 28.44
CA PRO A 41 23.57 -14.21 28.60
C PRO A 41 22.83 -13.93 29.91
N VAL A 42 21.49 -13.96 29.84
CA VAL A 42 20.62 -13.57 30.97
C VAL A 42 20.75 -14.48 32.18
N ASP A 43 21.11 -15.74 31.99
CA ASP A 43 21.36 -16.70 33.07
C ASP A 43 22.54 -16.28 33.96
N LEU A 44 23.61 -15.72 33.39
CA LEU A 44 24.69 -15.16 34.19
C LEU A 44 24.22 -13.96 35.02
N VAL A 45 23.33 -13.12 34.46
CA VAL A 45 22.73 -12.00 35.22
C VAL A 45 21.89 -12.51 36.39
N VAL A 46 21.05 -13.51 36.11
CA VAL A 46 20.17 -14.13 37.14
C VAL A 46 21.01 -14.77 38.24
N ALA A 47 22.06 -15.52 37.89
CA ALA A 47 22.96 -16.12 38.84
C ALA A 47 23.66 -15.08 39.73
N ALA A 48 24.14 -13.99 39.17
CA ALA A 48 24.74 -12.89 39.93
C ALA A 48 23.72 -12.20 40.88
N ILE A 49 22.46 -12.08 40.48
CA ILE A 49 21.39 -11.53 41.33
C ILE A 49 21.12 -12.47 42.49
N ILE A 50 21.04 -13.79 42.25
CA ILE A 50 20.82 -14.78 43.27
C ILE A 50 21.95 -14.76 44.32
N ASP A 51 23.22 -14.71 43.86
CA ASP A 51 24.37 -14.59 44.75
C ASP A 51 24.30 -13.31 45.59
N ALA A 52 23.99 -12.16 44.94
CA ALA A 52 23.86 -10.89 45.64
C ALA A 52 22.77 -10.90 46.69
N ALA A 53 21.65 -11.56 46.41
CA ALA A 53 20.53 -11.72 47.37
C ALA A 53 20.88 -12.65 48.54
N ALA A 54 21.59 -13.74 48.26
CA ALA A 54 22.03 -14.69 49.29
C ALA A 54 23.07 -14.07 50.23
N GLY A 55 23.94 -13.20 49.73
CA GLY A 55 24.95 -12.50 50.53
C GLY A 55 24.43 -11.44 51.48
N GLY A 56 23.14 -11.09 51.38
CA GLY A 56 22.50 -10.04 52.17
C GLY A 56 22.94 -8.62 51.85
N ALA A 57 22.40 -7.65 52.58
CA ALA A 57 22.71 -6.24 52.35
C ALA A 57 24.13 -5.89 52.82
N PRO A 58 24.99 -5.30 51.97
CA PRO A 58 26.32 -4.85 52.38
C PRO A 58 26.19 -3.63 53.33
N ALA A 59 27.23 -3.44 54.16
CA ALA A 59 27.28 -2.30 55.09
C ALA A 59 27.27 -0.95 54.35
N GLU A 60 27.86 -0.91 53.17
CA GLU A 60 27.84 0.25 52.25
C GLU A 60 27.22 -0.17 50.91
N PRO A 61 26.49 0.71 50.20
CA PRO A 61 26.00 0.42 48.88
C PRO A 61 27.12 0.04 47.92
N ALA A 62 27.06 -1.18 47.35
CA ALA A 62 28.01 -1.67 46.39
C ALA A 62 27.36 -1.86 45.01
N ILE A 63 27.99 -1.36 43.94
CA ILE A 63 27.54 -1.56 42.56
C ILE A 63 28.35 -2.77 41.99
N THR A 64 27.59 -3.78 41.55
CA THR A 64 28.16 -4.93 40.80
C THR A 64 27.62 -4.89 39.38
N GLN A 65 28.50 -4.65 38.43
CA GLN A 65 28.16 -4.70 37.02
C GLN A 65 28.28 -6.12 36.50
N VAL A 66 27.30 -6.56 35.74
CA VAL A 66 27.29 -7.88 35.09
C VAL A 66 27.42 -7.66 33.60
N ALA A 67 28.63 -7.74 33.10
CA ALA A 67 29.03 -7.37 31.75
C ALA A 67 30.15 -8.30 31.26
N SER A 68 30.48 -8.29 29.98
CA SER A 68 31.52 -9.13 29.40
C SER A 68 32.69 -8.32 28.81
N GLY A 69 32.45 -7.07 28.43
CA GLY A 69 33.31 -6.29 27.55
C GLY A 69 34.77 -6.11 28.04
N SER A 70 35.01 -6.03 29.36
CA SER A 70 36.34 -5.85 29.91
C SER A 70 37.17 -7.13 29.96
N VAL A 71 36.56 -8.30 30.03
CA VAL A 71 37.27 -9.59 30.25
C VAL A 71 37.03 -10.60 29.12
N ASN A 72 35.99 -10.46 28.37
CA ASN A 72 35.63 -11.34 27.24
C ASN A 72 34.91 -10.51 26.14
N PRO A 73 35.63 -9.60 25.46
CA PRO A 73 35.02 -8.64 24.53
C PRO A 73 34.48 -9.31 23.26
N LEU A 74 33.21 -9.04 22.93
CA LEU A 74 32.64 -9.32 21.62
C LEU A 74 32.73 -8.07 20.75
N ARG A 75 33.56 -8.10 19.71
CA ARG A 75 33.69 -6.97 18.76
C ARG A 75 32.58 -6.95 17.75
N TYR A 76 32.12 -5.76 17.33
CA TYR A 76 31.08 -5.60 16.30
C TYR A 76 31.42 -6.33 15.01
N ARG A 77 32.66 -6.23 14.52
CA ARG A 77 33.10 -6.98 13.34
C ARG A 77 32.89 -8.48 13.49
N HIS A 78 33.27 -9.05 14.64
CA HIS A 78 33.13 -10.49 14.89
C HIS A 78 31.66 -10.92 14.94
N LEU A 79 30.79 -10.15 15.61
CA LEU A 79 29.35 -10.40 15.61
C LEU A 79 28.76 -10.34 14.19
N VAL A 80 29.10 -9.31 13.42
CA VAL A 80 28.63 -9.11 12.04
C VAL A 80 29.08 -10.27 11.14
N ASP A 81 30.32 -10.73 11.27
CA ASP A 81 30.84 -11.88 10.50
C ASP A 81 30.11 -13.18 10.86
N MET A 82 29.83 -13.44 12.15
CA MET A 82 29.06 -14.60 12.59
C MET A 82 27.61 -14.54 12.04
N VAL A 83 26.96 -13.40 12.13
CA VAL A 83 25.60 -13.20 11.62
C VAL A 83 25.54 -13.40 10.09
N ARG A 84 26.53 -12.86 9.37
CA ARG A 84 26.63 -13.03 7.92
C ARG A 84 26.84 -14.50 7.53
N THR A 85 27.79 -15.16 8.17
CA THR A 85 28.07 -16.58 7.93
C THR A 85 26.84 -17.42 8.19
N PHE A 86 26.20 -17.24 9.33
CA PHE A 86 24.99 -17.96 9.71
C PHE A 86 23.89 -17.82 8.66
N PHE A 87 23.53 -16.60 8.21
CA PHE A 87 22.46 -16.40 7.22
C PHE A 87 22.89 -16.70 5.78
N THR A 88 24.17 -16.86 5.50
CA THR A 88 24.65 -17.42 4.24
C THR A 88 24.45 -18.93 4.19
N GLU A 89 24.68 -19.62 5.30
CA GLU A 89 24.49 -21.07 5.42
C GLU A 89 23.03 -21.45 5.68
N HIS A 90 22.30 -20.59 6.40
CA HIS A 90 20.89 -20.77 6.78
C HIS A 90 20.02 -19.61 6.26
N PRO A 91 19.84 -19.46 4.94
CA PRO A 91 19.12 -18.32 4.38
C PRO A 91 17.65 -18.30 4.82
N ILE A 92 17.11 -17.10 5.00
CA ILE A 92 15.67 -16.90 5.07
C ILE A 92 15.13 -16.68 3.66
N TYR A 93 13.85 -16.94 3.46
CA TYR A 93 13.22 -16.93 2.14
C TYR A 93 12.19 -15.79 2.04
N ASP A 94 12.12 -15.17 0.87
CA ASP A 94 11.13 -14.12 0.57
C ASP A 94 9.72 -14.69 0.36
N ALA A 95 8.79 -13.81 -0.05
CA ALA A 95 7.40 -14.20 -0.28
C ALA A 95 7.26 -15.13 -1.49
N GLU A 96 8.18 -15.08 -2.42
CA GLU A 96 8.25 -15.86 -3.66
C GLU A 96 8.96 -17.21 -3.45
N GLY A 97 9.53 -17.43 -2.26
CA GLY A 97 10.25 -18.65 -1.90
C GLY A 97 11.70 -18.68 -2.42
N GLN A 98 12.26 -17.50 -2.75
CA GLN A 98 13.67 -17.37 -3.10
C GLN A 98 14.50 -17.07 -1.85
N PRO A 99 15.74 -17.61 -1.76
CA PRO A 99 16.63 -17.30 -0.66
C PRO A 99 17.05 -15.83 -0.71
N ILE A 100 16.98 -15.15 0.41
CA ILE A 100 17.42 -13.77 0.53
C ILE A 100 18.95 -13.76 0.67
N MET A 101 19.63 -13.18 -0.30
CA MET A 101 21.08 -13.00 -0.24
C MET A 101 21.40 -11.85 0.71
N VAL A 102 22.05 -12.17 1.82
CA VAL A 102 22.49 -11.14 2.78
C VAL A 102 23.63 -10.31 2.20
N PRO A 103 23.53 -8.97 2.26
CA PRO A 103 24.58 -8.10 1.76
C PRO A 103 25.85 -8.17 2.62
N GLU A 104 26.98 -7.74 2.07
CA GLU A 104 28.14 -7.43 2.90
C GLU A 104 27.85 -6.17 3.72
N TRP A 105 27.97 -6.26 5.05
CA TRP A 105 27.80 -5.12 5.91
C TRP A 105 29.00 -4.20 5.84
N SER A 106 28.75 -2.93 5.59
CA SER A 106 29.77 -1.87 5.68
C SER A 106 29.60 -1.08 6.98
N PHE A 107 30.71 -0.47 7.41
CA PHE A 107 30.77 0.38 8.59
C PHE A 107 31.06 1.82 8.14
N PRO A 108 30.06 2.63 7.83
CA PRO A 108 30.25 3.95 7.23
C PRO A 108 30.75 5.03 8.21
N GLY A 109 30.87 4.70 9.50
CA GLY A 109 31.30 5.62 10.55
C GLY A 109 30.13 6.41 11.18
N ARG A 110 30.47 7.13 12.25
CA ARG A 110 29.51 7.82 13.14
C ARG A 110 28.58 8.77 12.39
N GLY A 111 27.28 8.67 12.64
CA GLY A 111 26.23 9.55 12.13
C GLY A 111 26.05 9.56 10.60
N ARG A 112 26.78 8.73 9.85
CA ARG A 112 26.66 8.69 8.38
C ARG A 112 25.40 7.97 7.94
N VAL A 113 25.06 6.86 8.60
CA VAL A 113 23.83 6.09 8.34
C VAL A 113 22.61 6.97 8.57
N GLN A 114 22.57 7.69 9.69
CA GLN A 114 21.47 8.60 10.00
C GLN A 114 21.29 9.66 8.91
N ARG A 115 22.38 10.37 8.53
CA ARG A 115 22.33 11.39 7.46
C ARG A 115 21.90 10.83 6.11
N GLN A 116 22.25 9.58 5.78
CA GLN A 116 21.81 8.94 4.54
C GLN A 116 20.33 8.63 4.56
N LEU A 117 19.82 8.11 5.68
CA LEU A 117 18.40 7.81 5.85
C LEU A 117 17.54 9.08 5.86
N GLU A 118 18.01 10.16 6.51
CA GLU A 118 17.34 11.48 6.48
C GLU A 118 17.26 12.03 5.05
N ARG A 119 18.34 11.94 4.27
CA ARG A 119 18.35 12.33 2.85
C ARG A 119 17.43 11.46 2.00
N ALA A 120 17.37 10.15 2.28
CA ALA A 120 16.46 9.24 1.59
C ALA A 120 15.00 9.59 1.89
N LYS A 121 14.68 9.92 3.14
CA LYS A 121 13.36 10.39 3.56
C LYS A 121 12.98 11.68 2.82
N GLU A 122 13.85 12.69 2.83
CA GLU A 122 13.61 13.94 2.09
C GLU A 122 13.43 13.73 0.58
N ALA A 123 14.17 12.78 -0.02
CA ALA A 123 14.03 12.47 -1.44
C ALA A 123 12.66 11.81 -1.73
N ILE A 124 12.20 10.92 -0.85
CA ILE A 124 10.87 10.29 -0.94
C ILE A 124 9.77 11.35 -0.78
N ASP A 125 9.89 12.25 0.21
CA ASP A 125 8.92 13.34 0.45
C ASP A 125 8.83 14.28 -0.77
N ARG A 126 9.96 14.61 -1.38
CA ARG A 126 9.99 15.42 -2.63
C ARG A 126 9.38 14.67 -3.82
N ALA A 127 9.67 13.38 -3.97
CA ALA A 127 9.10 12.56 -5.03
C ALA A 127 7.57 12.42 -4.87
N GLU A 128 7.09 12.27 -3.64
CA GLU A 128 5.66 12.21 -3.33
C GLU A 128 4.97 13.55 -3.63
N ALA A 129 5.56 14.68 -3.22
CA ALA A 129 5.05 16.00 -3.53
C ALA A 129 5.00 16.27 -5.05
N ALA A 130 6.02 15.82 -5.80
CA ALA A 130 6.03 15.91 -7.26
C ALA A 130 4.94 15.02 -7.89
N LEU A 131 4.74 13.80 -7.41
CA LEU A 131 3.68 12.91 -7.88
C LEU A 131 2.28 13.49 -7.60
N GLN A 132 2.09 14.14 -6.45
CA GLN A 132 0.81 14.80 -6.11
C GLN A 132 0.48 15.97 -7.03
N SER A 133 1.49 16.62 -7.61
CA SER A 133 1.32 17.75 -8.51
C SER A 133 1.00 17.35 -9.97
N LEU A 134 1.23 16.09 -10.35
CA LEU A 134 1.04 15.62 -11.72
C LEU A 134 -0.40 15.08 -11.92
N PRO A 135 -1.08 15.41 -13.03
CA PRO A 135 -2.44 14.93 -13.32
C PRO A 135 -2.51 13.50 -13.88
N LEU A 136 -1.48 12.69 -13.64
CA LEU A 136 -1.37 11.31 -14.16
C LEU A 136 -2.10 10.33 -13.24
N ARG A 137 -3.22 9.77 -13.67
CA ARG A 137 -3.99 8.77 -12.91
C ARG A 137 -3.67 7.34 -13.38
N GLY A 138 -3.71 6.36 -12.47
CA GLY A 138 -3.50 4.95 -12.75
C GLY A 138 -2.08 4.43 -12.52
N LYS A 139 -1.05 4.94 -13.19
CA LYS A 139 0.36 4.54 -12.93
C LYS A 139 0.90 5.15 -11.63
N GLN A 140 0.37 6.30 -11.21
CA GLN A 140 0.70 6.95 -9.95
C GLN A 140 0.42 6.07 -8.73
N ALA A 141 -0.68 5.34 -8.72
CA ALA A 141 -1.03 4.48 -7.58
C ALA A 141 0.02 3.40 -7.32
N ARG A 142 0.60 2.82 -8.38
CA ARG A 142 1.70 1.83 -8.24
C ARG A 142 2.98 2.48 -7.73
N TRP A 143 3.32 3.67 -8.23
CA TRP A 143 4.52 4.39 -7.80
C TRP A 143 4.39 4.93 -6.39
N SER A 144 3.22 5.47 -6.04
CA SER A 144 2.90 5.88 -4.68
C SER A 144 2.97 4.71 -3.70
N ALA A 145 2.47 3.54 -4.10
CA ALA A 145 2.57 2.32 -3.31
C ALA A 145 4.01 1.93 -3.01
N SER A 146 4.87 1.97 -4.04
CA SER A 146 6.30 1.67 -3.89
C SER A 146 7.05 2.73 -3.08
N LEU A 147 6.65 4.00 -3.17
CA LEU A 147 7.25 5.08 -2.36
C LEU A 147 6.85 4.97 -0.89
N GLU A 148 5.59 4.65 -0.60
CA GLU A 148 5.12 4.46 0.78
C GLU A 148 5.80 3.27 1.46
N GLU A 149 5.96 2.14 0.75
CA GLU A 149 6.70 0.99 1.26
C GLU A 149 8.15 1.35 1.60
N LYS A 150 8.83 2.08 0.69
CA LYS A 150 10.19 2.58 0.93
C LYS A 150 10.25 3.59 2.07
N ARG A 151 9.22 4.43 2.23
CA ARG A 151 9.11 5.38 3.33
C ARG A 151 9.01 4.67 4.67
N GLU A 152 8.11 3.67 4.78
CA GLU A 152 7.99 2.86 5.99
C GLU A 152 9.30 2.16 6.35
N ASP A 153 10.03 1.65 5.36
CA ASP A 153 11.34 1.02 5.58
C ASP A 153 12.39 2.03 6.07
N VAL A 154 12.44 3.22 5.48
CA VAL A 154 13.37 4.29 5.90
C VAL A 154 13.01 4.82 7.29
N GLU A 155 11.74 5.04 7.59
CA GLU A 155 11.28 5.50 8.91
C GLU A 155 11.56 4.46 9.99
N ARG A 156 11.37 3.18 9.68
CA ARG A 156 11.73 2.08 10.57
C ARG A 156 13.23 2.02 10.82
N ALA A 157 14.04 2.16 9.77
CA ALA A 157 15.49 2.20 9.90
C ALA A 157 15.98 3.41 10.70
N LEU A 158 15.38 4.61 10.49
CA LEU A 158 15.66 5.80 11.30
C LEU A 158 15.33 5.60 12.77
N ALA A 159 14.17 5.04 13.09
CA ALA A 159 13.79 4.74 14.46
C ALA A 159 14.78 3.77 15.14
N TYR A 160 15.32 2.80 14.41
CA TYR A 160 16.37 1.91 14.94
C TYR A 160 17.68 2.65 15.15
N VAL A 161 18.12 3.49 14.21
CA VAL A 161 19.36 4.28 14.37
C VAL A 161 19.24 5.26 15.51
N GLU A 162 18.09 5.92 15.69
CA GLU A 162 17.84 6.83 16.80
C GLU A 162 17.86 6.09 18.15
N LEU A 163 17.20 4.92 18.23
CA LEU A 163 17.12 4.15 19.46
C LEU A 163 18.42 3.46 19.85
N TYR A 164 19.13 2.92 18.88
CA TYR A 164 20.30 2.06 19.13
C TYR A 164 21.64 2.65 18.69
N GLY A 165 21.65 3.73 17.91
CA GLY A 165 22.86 4.35 17.41
C GLY A 165 23.80 4.80 18.54
N ALA A 166 23.23 5.37 19.60
CA ALA A 166 24.00 5.78 20.76
C ALA A 166 24.73 4.61 21.45
N TYR A 167 24.12 3.43 21.47
CA TYR A 167 24.74 2.22 22.03
C TYR A 167 25.79 1.64 21.07
N ALA A 168 25.51 1.63 19.78
CA ALA A 168 26.44 1.12 18.77
C ALA A 168 27.69 1.99 18.60
N GLU A 169 27.60 3.27 18.91
CA GLU A 169 28.69 4.25 18.88
C GLU A 169 29.35 4.46 20.26
N CYS A 170 28.83 3.82 21.31
CA CYS A 170 29.38 3.89 22.65
C CYS A 170 30.65 3.05 22.73
N GLU A 171 31.73 3.66 23.23
CA GLU A 171 33.02 2.98 23.50
C GLU A 171 33.20 2.63 24.99
N ALA A 172 32.11 2.76 25.78
CA ALA A 172 32.18 2.44 27.21
C ALA A 172 32.32 0.92 27.40
N ILE A 173 33.28 0.54 28.20
CA ILE A 173 33.51 -0.83 28.68
C ILE A 173 33.28 -0.85 30.18
N TYR A 174 32.43 -1.73 30.63
CA TYR A 174 32.06 -1.85 32.04
C TYR A 174 33.09 -2.75 32.78
N GLY A 175 33.63 -2.25 33.89
CA GLY A 175 34.48 -3.04 34.76
C GLY A 175 33.69 -4.07 35.56
N VAL A 176 34.22 -5.27 35.69
CA VAL A 176 33.55 -6.40 36.36
C VAL A 176 34.30 -6.91 37.57
N ASP A 177 35.19 -6.10 38.13
CA ASP A 177 36.04 -6.48 39.26
C ASP A 177 35.22 -6.95 40.47
N ASN A 178 34.16 -6.25 40.81
CA ASN A 178 33.23 -6.62 41.87
C ASN A 178 32.51 -7.93 41.60
N LEU A 179 32.15 -8.18 40.34
CA LEU A 179 31.50 -9.44 39.90
C LEU A 179 32.47 -10.62 40.08
N LEU A 180 33.70 -10.47 39.56
CA LEU A 180 34.73 -11.51 39.67
C LEU A 180 35.14 -11.76 41.12
N ALA A 181 35.30 -10.71 41.92
CA ALA A 181 35.57 -10.88 43.36
C ALA A 181 34.48 -11.63 44.13
N ARG A 182 33.23 -11.50 43.68
CA ARG A 182 32.10 -12.30 44.22
C ARG A 182 32.18 -13.76 43.74
N TRP A 183 32.43 -13.95 42.43
CA TRP A 183 32.64 -15.26 41.82
C TRP A 183 33.72 -16.09 42.48
N ASP A 184 34.87 -15.47 42.68
CA ASP A 184 36.05 -16.15 43.28
C ASP A 184 35.86 -16.55 44.76
N ARG A 185 34.81 -16.01 45.42
CA ARG A 185 34.45 -16.40 46.81
C ARG A 185 33.50 -17.56 46.89
N LEU A 186 32.84 -17.93 45.78
CA LEU A 186 31.89 -19.03 45.78
C LEU A 186 32.58 -20.38 45.97
N PRO A 187 32.00 -21.31 46.72
CA PRO A 187 32.45 -22.69 46.76
C PRO A 187 32.33 -23.31 45.33
N PRO A 188 33.23 -24.28 45.01
CA PRO A 188 33.20 -24.90 43.67
C PRO A 188 31.82 -25.52 43.27
N GLU A 189 31.07 -26.03 44.20
CA GLU A 189 29.72 -26.59 43.98
C GLU A 189 28.73 -25.52 43.55
N ASP A 190 28.82 -24.31 44.12
CA ASP A 190 27.98 -23.18 43.76
C ASP A 190 28.42 -22.53 42.45
N GLN A 191 29.73 -22.51 42.17
CA GLN A 191 30.24 -22.06 40.86
C GLN A 191 29.74 -22.94 39.71
N GLU A 192 29.61 -24.23 39.88
CA GLU A 192 29.05 -25.13 38.88
C GLU A 192 27.54 -24.89 38.66
N ARG A 193 26.79 -24.62 39.75
CA ARG A 193 25.33 -24.45 39.68
C ARG A 193 24.86 -23.04 39.28
N PHE A 194 25.56 -22.02 39.66
CA PHE A 194 25.22 -20.62 39.52
C PHE A 194 26.33 -19.82 38.84
N CYS A 195 26.75 -20.26 37.65
CA CYS A 195 27.80 -19.61 36.92
C CYS A 195 27.42 -18.18 36.49
N PHE A 196 28.21 -17.19 36.91
CA PHE A 196 28.12 -15.79 36.46
C PHE A 196 29.49 -15.20 36.04
N ASP A 197 30.43 -16.07 35.74
CA ASP A 197 31.72 -15.67 35.18
C ASP A 197 31.58 -15.40 33.69
N PRO A 198 31.74 -14.15 33.21
CA PRO A 198 31.57 -13.83 31.81
C PRO A 198 32.65 -14.43 30.91
N ARG A 199 33.80 -14.87 31.48
CA ARG A 199 34.92 -15.48 30.75
C ARG A 199 34.57 -16.86 30.15
N VAL A 200 33.53 -17.54 30.65
CA VAL A 200 33.13 -18.86 30.16
C VAL A 200 32.37 -18.84 28.87
N VAL A 201 31.92 -17.65 28.39
CA VAL A 201 31.11 -17.54 27.19
C VAL A 201 32.01 -17.61 25.95
N ASP A 202 31.87 -18.67 25.16
CA ASP A 202 32.46 -18.76 23.83
C ASP A 202 31.52 -18.11 22.80
N TRP A 203 31.81 -16.88 22.40
CA TRP A 203 30.99 -16.11 21.46
C TRP A 203 30.88 -16.78 20.10
N SER A 204 31.96 -17.43 19.63
CA SER A 204 32.00 -18.11 18.34
C SER A 204 31.08 -19.33 18.28
N ARG A 205 30.72 -19.85 19.42
CA ARG A 205 29.77 -20.94 19.55
C ARG A 205 28.40 -20.47 19.99
N TYR A 206 28.34 -19.57 20.98
CA TYR A 206 27.06 -19.06 21.53
C TYR A 206 26.20 -18.37 20.49
N ALA A 207 26.78 -17.47 19.68
CA ALA A 207 26.01 -16.73 18.69
C ALA A 207 25.42 -17.63 17.60
N PRO A 208 26.19 -18.44 16.85
CA PRO A 208 25.65 -19.24 15.75
C PRO A 208 24.89 -20.48 16.18
N GLU A 209 25.21 -21.11 17.32
CA GLU A 209 24.57 -22.36 17.74
C GLU A 209 23.36 -22.17 18.66
N ILE A 210 23.30 -21.04 19.39
CA ILE A 210 22.27 -20.81 20.41
C ILE A 210 21.43 -19.57 20.09
N HIS A 211 22.07 -18.40 19.97
CA HIS A 211 21.33 -17.13 19.85
C HIS A 211 20.67 -16.96 18.50
N LEU A 212 21.37 -17.11 17.38
CA LEU A 212 20.83 -16.89 16.04
C LEU A 212 19.70 -17.88 15.66
N PRO A 213 19.80 -19.19 15.95
CA PRO A 213 18.69 -20.11 15.76
C PRO A 213 17.43 -19.68 16.53
N SER A 214 17.60 -19.26 17.77
CA SER A 214 16.51 -18.77 18.61
C SER A 214 15.88 -17.49 18.07
N VAL A 215 16.69 -16.55 17.55
CA VAL A 215 16.20 -15.34 16.89
C VAL A 215 15.37 -15.68 15.67
N VAL A 216 15.82 -16.62 14.84
CA VAL A 216 15.10 -17.09 13.64
C VAL A 216 13.76 -17.73 14.01
N GLU A 217 13.74 -18.61 15.01
CA GLU A 217 12.53 -19.27 15.48
C GLU A 217 11.52 -18.25 16.05
N HIS A 218 11.99 -17.34 16.90
CA HIS A 218 11.14 -16.31 17.51
C HIS A 218 10.60 -15.31 16.50
N ALA A 219 11.39 -14.93 15.49
CA ALA A 219 10.98 -14.02 14.41
C ALA A 219 9.97 -14.66 13.45
N ARG A 220 9.76 -15.97 13.52
CA ARG A 220 8.88 -16.72 12.62
C ARG A 220 9.14 -16.44 11.16
N VAL A 221 10.40 -16.27 10.79
CA VAL A 221 10.81 -16.06 9.40
C VAL A 221 10.80 -17.40 8.65
N ARG A 222 10.67 -17.32 7.35
CA ARG A 222 10.67 -18.51 6.50
C ARG A 222 12.09 -19.04 6.36
N THR A 223 12.32 -20.30 6.73
CA THR A 223 13.61 -20.99 6.69
C THR A 223 13.67 -22.14 5.67
N THR A 224 12.57 -22.37 4.91
CA THR A 224 12.51 -23.43 3.90
C THR A 224 12.07 -22.85 2.55
N PRO A 225 12.67 -23.31 1.43
CA PRO A 225 12.18 -23.01 0.10
C PRO A 225 10.82 -23.66 -0.11
N GLY A 226 9.87 -22.91 -0.59
CA GLY A 226 8.56 -23.48 -0.93
C GLY A 226 7.38 -22.60 -0.59
N GLY A 227 6.29 -22.86 -1.29
CA GLY A 227 5.11 -22.03 -1.37
C GLY A 227 4.57 -21.52 -0.05
N ARG A 228 3.96 -20.37 -0.15
CA ARG A 228 3.33 -19.62 0.94
C ARG A 228 2.46 -20.53 1.79
N THR A 229 2.79 -20.65 3.07
CA THR A 229 1.98 -21.34 4.08
C THR A 229 0.84 -20.46 4.63
N GLY A 230 0.65 -19.26 4.09
CA GLY A 230 -0.45 -18.35 4.47
C GLY A 230 -1.09 -17.69 3.26
N GLU A 231 -2.40 -17.53 3.30
CA GLU A 231 -3.16 -16.76 2.29
C GLU A 231 -2.68 -15.31 2.28
N LYS A 232 -2.41 -14.74 1.06
CA LYS A 232 -2.05 -13.33 0.93
C LYS A 232 -3.12 -12.46 1.58
N ARG A 233 -2.69 -11.37 2.25
CA ARG A 233 -3.62 -10.41 2.87
C ARG A 233 -4.68 -9.96 1.87
N GLU A 234 -4.28 -9.65 0.63
CA GLU A 234 -5.19 -9.22 -0.43
C GLU A 234 -6.22 -10.29 -0.80
N VAL A 235 -5.81 -11.56 -0.84
CA VAL A 235 -6.72 -12.69 -1.11
C VAL A 235 -7.73 -12.84 0.01
N ARG A 236 -7.27 -12.74 1.27
CA ARG A 236 -8.15 -12.79 2.44
C ARG A 236 -9.15 -11.63 2.46
N LEU A 237 -8.67 -10.39 2.23
CA LEU A 237 -9.54 -9.22 2.16
C LEU A 237 -10.54 -9.32 1.00
N ARG A 238 -10.09 -9.78 -0.18
CA ARG A 238 -10.99 -10.01 -1.33
C ARG A 238 -12.05 -11.05 -1.01
N ARG A 239 -11.71 -12.12 -0.30
CA ARG A 239 -12.68 -13.13 0.15
C ARG A 239 -13.70 -12.52 1.11
N GLN A 240 -13.29 -11.65 2.03
CA GLN A 240 -14.22 -10.95 2.94
C GLN A 240 -15.18 -10.03 2.18
N VAL A 241 -14.70 -9.32 1.17
CA VAL A 241 -15.50 -8.45 0.29
C VAL A 241 -16.49 -9.26 -0.55
N LEU A 242 -16.09 -10.44 -1.02
CA LEU A 242 -16.92 -11.36 -1.82
C LEU A 242 -17.58 -12.46 -0.99
N ASP A 243 -17.80 -12.23 0.28
CA ASP A 243 -18.53 -13.16 1.15
C ASP A 243 -20.05 -13.09 0.83
N PRO A 244 -20.74 -14.21 0.63
CA PRO A 244 -22.19 -14.22 0.35
C PRO A 244 -23.07 -13.52 1.41
N ALA A 245 -22.52 -13.28 2.60
CA ALA A 245 -23.21 -12.54 3.65
C ALA A 245 -23.29 -11.02 3.42
N ARG A 246 -22.61 -10.48 2.40
CA ARG A 246 -22.70 -9.05 2.08
C ARG A 246 -24.07 -8.72 1.48
N HIS A 247 -24.65 -7.58 1.89
CA HIS A 247 -25.95 -7.16 1.43
C HIS A 247 -25.88 -6.53 0.04
N PHE A 248 -24.93 -5.63 -0.17
CA PHE A 248 -24.81 -4.88 -1.41
C PHE A 248 -23.37 -4.52 -1.77
N ALA A 249 -23.19 -4.07 -3.02
CA ALA A 249 -21.96 -3.48 -3.51
C ALA A 249 -22.26 -2.18 -4.26
N ALA A 250 -21.77 -1.06 -3.72
CA ALA A 250 -21.85 0.27 -4.31
C ALA A 250 -20.58 0.58 -5.10
N PHE A 251 -20.73 1.18 -6.27
CA PHE A 251 -19.63 1.51 -7.17
C PHE A 251 -19.67 2.98 -7.54
N ASP A 252 -18.51 3.63 -7.50
CA ASP A 252 -18.29 4.85 -8.26
C ASP A 252 -18.05 4.52 -9.74
N LEU A 253 -18.19 5.51 -10.62
CA LEU A 253 -18.04 5.36 -12.07
C LEU A 253 -16.62 5.70 -12.54
N GLU A 254 -16.18 6.92 -12.25
CA GLU A 254 -14.98 7.53 -12.81
C GLU A 254 -13.72 6.92 -12.20
N ASN A 255 -12.80 6.43 -13.05
CA ASN A 255 -11.58 5.69 -12.67
C ASN A 255 -11.80 4.44 -11.78
N THR A 256 -13.04 4.11 -11.46
CA THR A 256 -13.45 2.88 -10.77
C THR A 256 -13.97 1.86 -11.76
N LEU A 257 -14.92 2.22 -12.62
CA LEU A 257 -15.47 1.36 -13.68
C LEU A 257 -14.93 1.73 -15.06
N ILE A 258 -14.67 3.03 -15.31
CA ILE A 258 -14.20 3.57 -16.58
C ILE A 258 -13.06 4.58 -16.36
N ALA A 259 -12.05 4.55 -17.22
CA ALA A 259 -10.97 5.53 -17.24
C ALA A 259 -11.40 6.82 -17.96
N SER A 260 -12.43 7.48 -17.47
CA SER A 260 -13.01 8.71 -18.05
C SER A 260 -13.52 9.62 -16.93
N ASN A 261 -14.02 10.79 -17.31
CA ASN A 261 -14.62 11.76 -16.40
C ASN A 261 -15.73 12.55 -17.10
N VAL A 262 -16.50 13.31 -16.32
CA VAL A 262 -17.65 14.10 -16.83
C VAL A 262 -17.24 15.10 -17.93
N VAL A 263 -16.01 15.65 -17.85
CA VAL A 263 -15.51 16.59 -18.87
C VAL A 263 -15.27 15.86 -20.19
N ALA A 264 -14.74 14.64 -20.14
CA ALA A 264 -14.51 13.83 -21.33
C ALA A 264 -15.84 13.42 -21.99
N SER A 265 -16.81 13.01 -21.20
CA SER A 265 -18.16 12.65 -21.68
C SER A 265 -18.87 13.85 -22.33
N TYR A 266 -18.83 15.00 -21.66
CA TYR A 266 -19.38 16.23 -22.25
C TYR A 266 -18.65 16.62 -23.54
N SER A 267 -17.33 16.58 -23.55
CA SER A 267 -16.55 16.96 -24.75
C SER A 267 -16.86 16.05 -25.94
N TRP A 268 -17.05 14.75 -25.69
CA TRP A 268 -17.48 13.80 -26.70
C TRP A 268 -18.85 14.19 -27.28
N LEU A 269 -19.85 14.43 -26.43
CA LEU A 269 -21.20 14.82 -26.83
C LEU A 269 -21.22 16.15 -27.57
N ALA A 270 -20.57 17.17 -27.02
CA ALA A 270 -20.52 18.51 -27.59
C ALA A 270 -19.82 18.58 -28.97
N THR A 271 -18.81 17.73 -29.19
CA THR A 271 -18.01 17.75 -30.43
C THR A 271 -18.52 16.80 -31.51
N ARG A 272 -19.42 15.86 -31.14
CA ARG A 272 -19.85 14.81 -32.06
C ARG A 272 -20.43 15.33 -33.38
N ARG A 273 -21.23 16.39 -33.32
CA ARG A 273 -21.92 16.94 -34.48
C ARG A 273 -21.26 18.19 -35.06
N LEU A 274 -20.12 18.64 -34.51
CA LEU A 274 -19.40 19.79 -35.00
C LEU A 274 -18.59 19.47 -36.25
N PRO A 275 -18.50 20.42 -37.20
CA PRO A 275 -17.54 20.36 -38.29
C PRO A 275 -16.09 20.29 -37.77
N PRO A 276 -15.14 19.75 -38.54
CA PRO A 276 -13.73 19.62 -38.10
C PRO A 276 -13.10 20.93 -37.60
N GLU A 277 -13.42 22.04 -38.24
CA GLU A 277 -12.89 23.38 -37.91
C GLU A 277 -13.36 23.85 -36.53
N ASP A 278 -14.63 23.63 -36.21
CA ASP A 278 -15.22 24.03 -34.95
C ASP A 278 -14.78 23.12 -33.80
N ARG A 279 -14.42 21.85 -34.09
CA ARG A 279 -13.79 20.97 -33.12
C ARG A 279 -12.45 21.48 -32.63
N VAL A 280 -11.61 22.00 -33.54
CA VAL A 280 -10.32 22.57 -33.16
C VAL A 280 -10.53 23.79 -32.25
N ARG A 281 -11.48 24.67 -32.59
CA ARG A 281 -11.83 25.81 -31.73
C ARG A 281 -12.34 25.40 -30.38
N TYR A 282 -13.17 24.36 -30.31
CA TYR A 282 -13.68 23.80 -29.07
C TYR A 282 -12.53 23.28 -28.18
N VAL A 283 -11.59 22.50 -28.74
CA VAL A 283 -10.44 21.98 -28.03
C VAL A 283 -9.58 23.10 -27.45
N LEU A 284 -9.25 24.10 -28.25
CA LEU A 284 -8.46 25.25 -27.82
C LEU A 284 -9.16 26.02 -26.68
N LYS A 285 -10.49 26.22 -26.79
CA LYS A 285 -11.30 26.84 -25.73
C LYS A 285 -11.26 26.00 -24.44
N THR A 286 -11.45 24.71 -24.54
CA THR A 286 -11.45 23.79 -23.39
C THR A 286 -10.08 23.75 -22.71
N LEU A 287 -8.98 23.72 -23.45
CA LEU A 287 -7.62 23.81 -22.93
C LEU A 287 -7.36 25.12 -22.16
N LYS A 288 -7.89 26.24 -22.68
CA LYS A 288 -7.78 27.55 -22.01
C LYS A 288 -8.57 27.57 -20.68
N GLU A 289 -9.72 26.92 -20.61
CA GLU A 289 -10.59 26.88 -19.44
C GLU A 289 -10.15 25.80 -18.41
N ALA A 290 -9.36 24.82 -18.83
CA ALA A 290 -8.97 23.67 -18.00
C ALA A 290 -8.35 24.05 -16.65
N PRO A 291 -7.44 25.04 -16.52
CA PRO A 291 -6.88 25.41 -15.23
C PRO A 291 -7.93 25.91 -14.23
N ALA A 292 -8.89 26.73 -14.70
CA ALA A 292 -9.97 27.24 -13.86
C ALA A 292 -10.95 26.14 -13.43
N LEU A 293 -11.27 25.23 -14.34
CA LEU A 293 -12.13 24.07 -14.06
C LEU A 293 -11.46 23.11 -13.05
N LEU A 294 -10.17 22.87 -13.18
CA LEU A 294 -9.41 22.05 -12.22
C LEU A 294 -9.29 22.71 -10.85
N ALA A 295 -9.14 24.03 -10.80
CA ALA A 295 -9.11 24.75 -9.54
C ALA A 295 -10.48 24.66 -8.81
N LEU A 296 -11.58 24.79 -9.55
CA LEU A 296 -12.92 24.64 -8.99
C LEU A 296 -13.20 23.22 -8.52
N ASP A 297 -12.83 22.21 -9.31
CA ASP A 297 -12.98 20.78 -8.98
C ASP A 297 -12.21 20.40 -7.70
N ARG A 298 -11.00 20.94 -7.53
CA ARG A 298 -10.20 20.74 -6.31
C ARG A 298 -10.79 21.43 -5.09
N LYS A 299 -11.51 22.53 -5.26
CA LYS A 299 -12.14 23.28 -4.17
C LYS A 299 -13.43 22.62 -3.69
N ASP A 300 -14.32 22.33 -4.62
CA ASP A 300 -15.61 21.69 -4.36
C ASP A 300 -16.11 21.00 -5.63
N ARG A 301 -16.23 19.66 -5.54
CA ARG A 301 -16.69 18.80 -6.65
C ARG A 301 -18.15 19.06 -7.00
N SER A 302 -19.02 19.33 -6.02
CA SER A 302 -20.44 19.60 -6.23
C SER A 302 -20.64 20.92 -6.97
N ASP A 303 -19.95 21.98 -6.53
CA ASP A 303 -19.99 23.29 -7.20
C ASP A 303 -19.41 23.23 -8.61
N PHE A 304 -18.32 22.44 -8.80
CA PHE A 304 -17.80 22.17 -10.14
C PHE A 304 -18.86 21.54 -11.04
N LEU A 305 -19.56 20.51 -10.61
CA LEU A 305 -20.59 19.84 -11.41
C LEU A 305 -21.76 20.76 -11.72
N ARG A 306 -22.25 21.54 -10.75
CA ARG A 306 -23.32 22.53 -10.97
C ARG A 306 -22.92 23.58 -12.00
N HIS A 307 -21.69 24.08 -11.90
CA HIS A 307 -21.17 25.05 -12.87
C HIS A 307 -20.99 24.42 -14.25
N PHE A 308 -20.45 23.21 -14.28
CA PHE A 308 -20.10 22.52 -15.52
C PHE A 308 -21.35 22.11 -16.31
N TYR A 309 -22.40 21.64 -15.65
CA TYR A 309 -23.63 21.17 -16.29
C TYR A 309 -24.51 22.27 -16.87
N ARG A 310 -24.31 23.54 -16.52
CA ARG A 310 -24.91 24.68 -17.21
C ARG A 310 -24.61 24.69 -18.72
N ARG A 311 -23.56 24.00 -19.13
CA ARG A 311 -23.19 23.86 -20.55
C ARG A 311 -24.20 23.03 -21.38
N TYR A 312 -25.09 22.33 -20.73
CA TYR A 312 -26.18 21.58 -21.37
C TYR A 312 -27.42 22.45 -21.63
N ASP A 313 -27.42 23.73 -21.23
CA ASP A 313 -28.53 24.63 -21.45
C ASP A 313 -28.90 24.73 -22.95
N GLY A 314 -30.20 24.56 -23.25
CA GLY A 314 -30.72 24.55 -24.61
C GLY A 314 -30.51 23.27 -25.43
N ALA A 315 -29.78 22.27 -24.87
CA ALA A 315 -29.59 21.00 -25.58
C ALA A 315 -30.89 20.16 -25.59
N ARG A 316 -31.20 19.53 -26.72
CA ARG A 316 -32.40 18.69 -26.86
C ARG A 316 -32.23 17.35 -26.16
N VAL A 317 -33.16 16.99 -25.26
CA VAL A 317 -33.14 15.75 -24.48
C VAL A 317 -33.03 14.53 -25.37
N ALA A 318 -33.94 14.31 -26.30
CA ALA A 318 -33.96 13.13 -27.16
C ALA A 318 -32.68 12.96 -28.01
N GLN A 319 -32.05 14.08 -28.38
CA GLN A 319 -30.79 14.05 -29.12
C GLN A 319 -29.62 13.60 -28.24
N LEU A 320 -29.53 14.12 -26.99
CA LEU A 320 -28.47 13.75 -26.08
C LEU A 320 -28.60 12.31 -25.59
N GLU A 321 -29.80 11.82 -25.36
CA GLU A 321 -30.05 10.42 -25.02
C GLU A 321 -29.61 9.47 -26.15
N GLN A 322 -29.92 9.80 -27.40
CA GLN A 322 -29.45 9.03 -28.56
C GLN A 322 -27.88 9.08 -28.67
N ASP A 323 -27.32 10.26 -28.52
CA ASP A 323 -25.87 10.43 -28.61
C ASP A 323 -25.15 9.73 -27.42
N ALA A 324 -25.75 9.67 -26.24
CA ALA A 324 -25.23 8.94 -25.07
C ALA A 324 -25.17 7.43 -25.32
N ALA A 325 -26.17 6.85 -25.98
CA ALA A 325 -26.16 5.43 -26.35
C ALA A 325 -24.99 5.08 -27.28
N GLU A 326 -24.63 5.97 -28.22
CA GLU A 326 -23.47 5.80 -29.08
C GLU A 326 -22.16 6.09 -28.33
N MET A 327 -22.14 7.08 -27.42
CA MET A 327 -21.00 7.36 -26.55
C MET A 327 -20.62 6.15 -25.71
N PHE A 328 -21.58 5.35 -25.28
CA PHE A 328 -21.35 4.12 -24.55
C PHE A 328 -20.41 3.18 -25.32
N SER A 329 -20.66 2.94 -26.59
CA SER A 329 -19.84 2.05 -27.43
C SER A 329 -18.47 2.64 -27.74
N HIS A 330 -18.39 3.94 -27.97
CA HIS A 330 -17.17 4.62 -28.43
C HIS A 330 -16.25 5.14 -27.32
N LEU A 331 -16.79 5.41 -26.14
CA LEU A 331 -16.03 5.98 -25.03
C LEU A 331 -16.04 5.07 -23.81
N ILE A 332 -17.24 4.67 -23.35
CA ILE A 332 -17.37 3.95 -22.09
C ILE A 332 -16.77 2.55 -22.19
N LEU A 333 -17.15 1.75 -23.19
CA LEU A 333 -16.62 0.39 -23.36
C LEU A 333 -15.12 0.39 -23.65
N GLN A 334 -14.63 1.30 -24.47
CA GLN A 334 -13.20 1.37 -24.81
C GLN A 334 -12.32 1.77 -23.62
N LYS A 335 -12.89 2.54 -22.69
CA LYS A 335 -12.19 3.00 -21.48
C LYS A 335 -12.60 2.24 -20.21
N SER A 336 -13.39 1.20 -20.35
CA SER A 336 -13.80 0.39 -19.20
C SER A 336 -12.62 -0.38 -18.60
N PHE A 337 -12.75 -0.71 -17.33
CA PHE A 337 -11.89 -1.67 -16.65
C PHE A 337 -12.59 -3.04 -16.66
N PRO A 338 -12.15 -4.01 -17.49
CA PRO A 338 -12.82 -5.31 -17.59
C PRO A 338 -12.87 -6.06 -16.25
N ALA A 339 -11.87 -5.86 -15.39
CA ALA A 339 -11.86 -6.44 -14.05
C ALA A 339 -12.94 -5.84 -13.16
N ALA A 340 -13.21 -4.52 -13.26
CA ALA A 340 -14.29 -3.88 -12.52
C ALA A 340 -15.66 -4.40 -12.97
N ILE A 341 -15.88 -4.54 -14.28
CA ILE A 341 -17.12 -5.11 -14.82
C ILE A 341 -17.31 -6.55 -14.35
N ARG A 342 -16.24 -7.36 -14.31
CA ARG A 342 -16.31 -8.72 -13.75
C ARG A 342 -16.67 -8.68 -12.26
N ARG A 343 -16.13 -7.73 -11.49
CA ARG A 343 -16.40 -7.58 -10.06
C ARG A 343 -17.88 -7.26 -9.79
N VAL A 344 -18.51 -6.38 -10.57
CA VAL A 344 -19.96 -6.14 -10.47
C VAL A 344 -20.74 -7.45 -10.69
N ARG A 345 -20.38 -8.22 -11.71
CA ARG A 345 -21.03 -9.51 -12.00
C ARG A 345 -20.77 -10.56 -10.91
N GLU A 346 -19.60 -10.56 -10.29
CA GLU A 346 -19.27 -11.44 -9.16
C GLU A 346 -20.20 -11.14 -7.98
N HIS A 347 -20.38 -9.88 -7.61
CA HIS A 347 -21.33 -9.48 -6.55
C HIS A 347 -22.74 -9.94 -6.87
N ARG A 348 -23.23 -9.70 -8.08
CA ARG A 348 -24.59 -10.13 -8.48
C ARG A 348 -24.75 -11.66 -8.43
N ARG A 349 -23.72 -12.44 -8.80
CA ARG A 349 -23.75 -13.91 -8.70
C ARG A 349 -23.81 -14.41 -7.26
N LEU A 350 -23.25 -13.64 -6.32
CA LEU A 350 -23.31 -13.92 -4.89
C LEU A 350 -24.61 -13.49 -4.24
N GLY A 351 -25.51 -12.83 -4.98
CA GLY A 351 -26.79 -12.34 -4.49
C GLY A 351 -26.73 -10.93 -3.89
N HIS A 352 -25.59 -10.26 -3.97
CA HIS A 352 -25.46 -8.88 -3.50
C HIS A 352 -26.20 -7.93 -4.44
N ARG A 353 -27.00 -7.00 -3.89
CA ARG A 353 -27.58 -5.91 -4.67
C ARG A 353 -26.48 -4.97 -5.14
N THR A 354 -26.49 -4.58 -6.41
CA THR A 354 -25.47 -3.69 -6.96
C THR A 354 -26.02 -2.32 -7.29
N VAL A 355 -25.34 -1.25 -6.83
CA VAL A 355 -25.73 0.12 -7.09
C VAL A 355 -24.56 0.94 -7.64
N LEU A 356 -24.81 1.70 -8.69
CA LEU A 356 -23.89 2.72 -9.20
C LEU A 356 -24.30 4.07 -8.60
N ILE A 357 -23.37 4.73 -7.87
CA ILE A 357 -23.61 6.07 -7.30
C ILE A 357 -22.60 7.02 -7.93
N THR A 358 -23.03 7.93 -8.79
CA THR A 358 -22.16 8.75 -9.60
C THR A 358 -22.61 10.20 -9.74
N GLY A 359 -21.66 11.12 -9.86
CA GLY A 359 -21.94 12.50 -10.23
C GLY A 359 -22.18 12.72 -11.74
N ALA A 360 -22.04 11.68 -12.58
CA ALA A 360 -22.37 11.76 -14.00
C ALA A 360 -23.89 11.79 -14.21
N LEU A 361 -24.35 12.48 -15.26
CA LEU A 361 -25.79 12.64 -15.54
C LEU A 361 -26.45 11.30 -15.87
N ASP A 362 -27.70 11.14 -15.45
CA ASP A 362 -28.54 9.97 -15.59
C ASP A 362 -28.64 9.45 -17.04
N PHE A 363 -28.87 10.32 -18.01
CA PHE A 363 -28.93 9.93 -19.42
C PHE A 363 -27.58 9.41 -19.95
N ALA A 364 -26.45 9.90 -19.41
CA ALA A 364 -25.11 9.48 -19.84
C ALA A 364 -24.76 8.08 -19.30
N VAL A 365 -25.30 7.70 -18.16
CA VAL A 365 -25.08 6.38 -17.53
C VAL A 365 -26.23 5.39 -17.76
N ALA A 366 -27.33 5.81 -18.36
CA ALA A 366 -28.48 4.95 -18.66
C ALA A 366 -28.10 3.64 -19.40
N PRO A 367 -27.12 3.61 -20.33
CA PRO A 367 -26.68 2.36 -20.97
C PRO A 367 -26.03 1.35 -20.02
N LEU A 368 -25.64 1.75 -18.79
CA LEU A 368 -25.12 0.86 -17.76
C LEU A 368 -26.20 0.15 -16.93
N ARG A 369 -27.49 0.51 -17.10
CA ARG A 369 -28.61 -0.11 -16.37
C ARG A 369 -28.63 -1.65 -16.40
N PRO A 370 -28.27 -2.34 -17.49
CA PRO A 370 -28.25 -3.81 -17.48
C PRO A 370 -27.16 -4.41 -16.57
N LEU A 371 -26.14 -3.63 -16.18
CA LEU A 371 -25.04 -4.08 -15.34
C LEU A 371 -25.36 -3.97 -13.85
N PHE A 372 -26.15 -2.98 -13.46
CA PHE A 372 -26.51 -2.67 -12.07
C PHE A 372 -27.99 -2.94 -11.78
N ASP A 373 -28.30 -3.23 -10.53
CA ASP A 373 -29.68 -3.34 -10.07
C ASP A 373 -30.29 -1.95 -9.89
N ASP A 374 -29.47 -0.96 -9.44
CA ASP A 374 -29.91 0.42 -9.26
C ASP A 374 -28.81 1.40 -9.72
N ILE A 375 -29.21 2.60 -10.14
CA ILE A 375 -28.32 3.72 -10.48
C ILE A 375 -28.83 4.97 -9.79
N VAL A 376 -27.98 5.58 -8.97
CA VAL A 376 -28.17 6.88 -8.33
C VAL A 376 -27.29 7.90 -9.07
N ALA A 377 -27.91 8.78 -9.84
CA ALA A 377 -27.27 9.77 -10.71
C ALA A 377 -28.10 11.05 -10.77
N PRO A 378 -27.48 12.22 -10.88
CA PRO A 378 -28.21 13.49 -10.95
C PRO A 378 -28.87 13.67 -12.32
N SER A 379 -30.02 14.34 -12.34
CA SER A 379 -30.79 14.69 -13.53
C SER A 379 -30.72 16.19 -13.79
N LEU A 380 -30.95 16.58 -15.04
CA LEU A 380 -31.10 17.98 -15.43
C LEU A 380 -32.58 18.36 -15.59
N ALA A 381 -32.94 19.54 -15.14
CA ALA A 381 -34.29 20.10 -15.36
C ALA A 381 -34.58 20.26 -16.86
N VAL A 382 -35.78 19.85 -17.28
CA VAL A 382 -36.24 19.90 -18.67
C VAL A 382 -37.26 21.00 -18.81
N ARG A 383 -37.22 21.73 -19.93
CA ARG A 383 -38.27 22.72 -20.32
C ARG A 383 -39.39 22.04 -21.09
N ASP A 384 -40.51 22.71 -21.21
CA ASP A 384 -41.68 22.23 -21.93
C ASP A 384 -41.43 21.98 -23.42
N ASP A 385 -40.42 22.64 -24.00
CA ASP A 385 -40.00 22.45 -25.39
C ASP A 385 -39.06 21.24 -25.61
N GLY A 386 -38.81 20.44 -24.56
CA GLY A 386 -37.94 19.26 -24.60
C GLY A 386 -36.44 19.58 -24.63
N THR A 387 -36.05 20.76 -24.12
CA THR A 387 -34.65 21.15 -23.96
C THR A 387 -34.24 21.16 -22.49
N TYR A 388 -32.95 20.87 -22.19
CA TYR A 388 -32.42 21.01 -20.85
C TYR A 388 -32.26 22.47 -20.42
N ARG A 389 -32.45 22.75 -19.11
CA ARG A 389 -32.18 24.08 -18.51
C ARG A 389 -30.74 24.27 -18.10
N GLY A 390 -29.91 23.19 -18.10
CA GLY A 390 -28.57 23.22 -17.58
C GLY A 390 -28.48 23.32 -16.05
N GLU A 391 -29.58 23.09 -15.37
CA GLU A 391 -29.73 23.11 -13.92
C GLU A 391 -30.01 21.70 -13.42
N LEU A 392 -29.33 21.29 -12.35
CA LEU A 392 -29.60 20.00 -11.70
C LEU A 392 -30.90 20.06 -10.92
N THR A 393 -31.68 18.96 -10.95
CA THR A 393 -32.91 18.82 -10.14
C THR A 393 -32.60 18.55 -8.68
N ASP A 394 -31.44 17.87 -8.41
CA ASP A 394 -31.05 17.42 -7.10
C ASP A 394 -29.56 17.72 -6.82
N VAL A 395 -29.15 17.53 -5.58
CA VAL A 395 -27.73 17.64 -5.21
C VAL A 395 -26.95 16.49 -5.86
N PRO A 396 -25.90 16.77 -6.66
CA PRO A 396 -25.14 15.69 -7.27
C PRO A 396 -24.44 14.86 -6.18
N PRO A 397 -24.49 13.51 -6.27
CA PRO A 397 -23.90 12.64 -5.26
C PRO A 397 -22.36 12.65 -5.36
N THR A 398 -21.76 13.58 -4.64
CA THR A 398 -20.30 13.74 -4.49
C THR A 398 -19.95 14.03 -3.03
N GLY A 399 -18.79 13.59 -2.55
CA GLY A 399 -18.37 13.80 -1.18
C GLY A 399 -19.41 13.27 -0.17
N GLU A 400 -19.79 14.10 0.79
CA GLU A 400 -20.79 13.77 1.81
C GLU A 400 -22.16 13.43 1.21
N ALA A 401 -22.58 14.14 0.15
CA ALA A 401 -23.85 13.85 -0.52
C ALA A 401 -23.89 12.44 -1.15
N ARG A 402 -22.72 11.89 -1.53
CA ARG A 402 -22.62 10.51 -2.02
C ARG A 402 -22.82 9.50 -0.89
N ALA A 403 -22.27 9.75 0.28
CA ALA A 403 -22.51 8.94 1.47
C ALA A 403 -23.97 8.99 1.90
N SER A 404 -24.59 10.19 1.92
CA SER A 404 -26.03 10.35 2.21
C SER A 404 -26.88 9.57 1.23
N ALA A 405 -26.62 9.68 -0.09
CA ALA A 405 -27.33 8.94 -1.12
C ALA A 405 -27.19 7.41 -0.96
N LEU A 406 -26.01 6.93 -0.54
CA LEU A 406 -25.80 5.51 -0.21
C LEU A 406 -26.65 5.09 1.00
N TRP A 407 -26.65 5.87 2.07
CA TRP A 407 -27.43 5.58 3.27
C TRP A 407 -28.93 5.56 2.98
N GLU A 408 -29.45 6.57 2.30
CA GLU A 408 -30.86 6.65 1.90
C GLU A 408 -31.29 5.46 1.03
N TRP A 409 -30.41 5.10 0.07
CA TRP A 409 -30.65 3.93 -0.80
C TRP A 409 -30.59 2.62 0.00
N ALA A 410 -29.64 2.45 0.91
CA ALA A 410 -29.52 1.25 1.73
C ALA A 410 -30.72 1.10 2.69
N GLU A 411 -31.15 2.18 3.35
CA GLU A 411 -32.31 2.21 4.22
C GLU A 411 -33.60 1.86 3.46
N ALA A 412 -33.83 2.47 2.29
CA ALA A 412 -34.97 2.19 1.44
C ALA A 412 -35.06 0.73 0.98
N ASN A 413 -33.94 0.02 0.91
CA ASN A 413 -33.85 -1.39 0.55
C ASN A 413 -33.76 -2.35 1.77
N GLY A 414 -33.71 -1.81 3.00
CA GLY A 414 -33.57 -2.60 4.21
C GLY A 414 -32.18 -3.25 4.40
N PHE A 415 -31.12 -2.63 3.88
CA PHE A 415 -29.76 -3.12 3.97
C PHE A 415 -28.99 -2.46 5.11
N ASP A 416 -28.14 -3.25 5.78
CA ASP A 416 -27.19 -2.74 6.75
C ASP A 416 -25.90 -2.30 6.03
N PRO A 417 -25.51 -1.02 6.11
CA PRO A 417 -24.25 -0.53 5.56
C PRO A 417 -23.01 -1.22 6.13
N ALA A 418 -23.06 -1.75 7.36
CA ALA A 418 -21.95 -2.51 7.93
C ALA A 418 -21.65 -3.81 7.14
N GLU A 419 -22.64 -4.36 6.45
CA GLU A 419 -22.51 -5.50 5.53
C GLU A 419 -22.44 -5.06 4.06
N GLY A 420 -22.24 -3.77 3.83
CA GLY A 420 -22.08 -3.19 2.51
C GLY A 420 -20.61 -3.14 2.06
N VAL A 421 -20.43 -3.20 0.74
CA VAL A 421 -19.14 -2.99 0.06
C VAL A 421 -19.21 -1.72 -0.76
N ALA A 422 -18.16 -0.89 -0.76
CA ALA A 422 -18.07 0.28 -1.63
C ALA A 422 -16.72 0.32 -2.37
N TYR A 423 -16.76 0.71 -3.64
CA TYR A 423 -15.63 0.80 -4.56
C TYR A 423 -15.46 2.23 -5.06
N ALA A 424 -14.27 2.84 -4.85
CA ALA A 424 -13.96 4.18 -5.34
C ALA A 424 -12.45 4.41 -5.51
N ASP A 425 -12.08 5.49 -6.25
CA ASP A 425 -10.70 5.80 -6.63
C ASP A 425 -10.11 7.04 -5.94
N SER A 426 -10.92 7.90 -5.36
CA SER A 426 -10.48 9.24 -4.92
C SER A 426 -10.85 9.58 -3.48
N THR A 427 -10.14 10.56 -2.90
CA THR A 427 -10.46 11.07 -1.56
C THR A 427 -11.78 11.84 -1.52
N SER A 428 -12.32 12.29 -2.64
CA SER A 428 -13.67 12.84 -2.69
C SER A 428 -14.74 11.82 -2.35
N ASP A 429 -14.43 10.53 -2.50
CA ASP A 429 -15.33 9.40 -2.23
C ASP A 429 -15.12 8.78 -0.84
N LEU A 430 -14.21 9.36 -0.07
CA LEU A 430 -13.91 8.90 1.28
C LEU A 430 -15.15 8.75 2.17
N PRO A 431 -16.10 9.71 2.18
CA PRO A 431 -17.32 9.56 2.97
C PRO A 431 -18.14 8.30 2.60
N MET A 432 -18.24 7.97 1.31
CA MET A 432 -18.90 6.74 0.85
C MET A 432 -18.14 5.48 1.28
N LEU A 433 -16.81 5.49 1.20
CA LEU A 433 -15.99 4.35 1.63
C LEU A 433 -16.06 4.14 3.15
N GLU A 434 -16.14 5.21 3.92
CA GLU A 434 -16.30 5.17 5.39
C GLU A 434 -17.70 4.76 5.84
N ALA A 435 -18.69 4.91 4.98
CA ALA A 435 -20.09 4.58 5.26
C ALA A 435 -20.36 3.07 5.27
N VAL A 436 -19.44 2.23 4.80
CA VAL A 436 -19.63 0.79 4.66
C VAL A 436 -18.62 -0.02 5.48
N GLY A 437 -18.97 -1.27 5.79
CA GLY A 437 -18.06 -2.16 6.52
C GLY A 437 -16.89 -2.70 5.69
N PHE A 438 -17.02 -2.75 4.35
CA PHE A 438 -16.02 -3.33 3.45
C PHE A 438 -15.59 -2.38 2.33
N PRO A 439 -14.84 -1.31 2.64
CA PRO A 439 -14.35 -0.38 1.64
C PRO A 439 -13.23 -0.97 0.78
N VAL A 440 -13.28 -0.68 -0.52
CA VAL A 440 -12.29 -1.10 -1.51
C VAL A 440 -11.80 0.11 -2.30
N ALA A 441 -10.53 0.42 -2.19
CA ALA A 441 -9.90 1.47 -2.99
C ALA A 441 -9.46 0.90 -4.34
N VAL A 442 -10.06 1.39 -5.44
CA VAL A 442 -9.77 0.92 -6.82
C VAL A 442 -8.95 1.96 -7.55
N ASN A 443 -7.81 1.56 -8.13
CA ASN A 443 -6.91 2.49 -8.82
C ASN A 443 -6.70 3.82 -8.05
N PRO A 444 -6.51 3.76 -6.72
CA PRO A 444 -6.65 4.93 -5.86
C PRO A 444 -5.62 6.02 -6.21
N GLU A 445 -6.03 7.27 -6.01
CA GLU A 445 -5.07 8.37 -5.98
C GLU A 445 -4.14 8.25 -4.75
N THR A 446 -3.01 8.95 -4.77
CA THR A 446 -1.94 8.82 -3.78
C THR A 446 -2.43 8.91 -2.33
N ARG A 447 -3.28 9.91 -2.02
CA ARG A 447 -3.81 10.11 -0.66
C ARG A 447 -4.74 8.99 -0.22
N LEU A 448 -5.64 8.55 -1.09
CA LEU A 448 -6.54 7.44 -0.78
C LEU A 448 -5.77 6.13 -0.64
N ALA A 449 -4.73 5.89 -1.46
CA ALA A 449 -3.89 4.70 -1.37
C ALA A 449 -3.20 4.59 0.00
N ALA A 450 -2.61 5.70 0.48
CA ALA A 450 -1.96 5.75 1.79
C ALA A 450 -2.97 5.51 2.92
N LEU A 451 -4.14 6.15 2.86
CA LEU A 451 -5.20 6.00 3.85
C LEU A 451 -5.76 4.57 3.89
N ALA A 452 -6.04 3.97 2.72
CA ALA A 452 -6.55 2.61 2.59
C ALA A 452 -5.60 1.59 3.21
N ARG A 453 -4.28 1.75 3.01
CA ARG A 453 -3.28 0.90 3.65
C ARG A 453 -3.24 1.05 5.16
N LYS A 454 -3.21 2.31 5.65
CA LYS A 454 -3.22 2.62 7.08
C LYS A 454 -4.44 2.01 7.78
N ARG A 455 -5.60 2.06 7.14
CA ARG A 455 -6.87 1.51 7.65
C ARG A 455 -7.05 0.02 7.38
N GLY A 456 -6.16 -0.59 6.62
CA GLY A 456 -6.23 -2.03 6.31
C GLY A 456 -7.27 -2.40 5.26
N TRP A 457 -7.72 -1.46 4.45
CA TRP A 457 -8.68 -1.68 3.37
C TRP A 457 -8.09 -2.51 2.22
N LEU A 458 -8.96 -3.13 1.43
CA LEU A 458 -8.54 -3.77 0.18
C LEU A 458 -8.19 -2.69 -0.85
N VAL A 459 -7.02 -2.83 -1.47
CA VAL A 459 -6.61 -2.00 -2.60
C VAL A 459 -6.53 -2.88 -3.83
N GLU A 460 -7.26 -2.52 -4.89
CA GLU A 460 -7.25 -3.24 -6.16
C GLU A 460 -6.80 -2.34 -7.31
N HIS A 461 -6.06 -2.92 -8.25
CA HIS A 461 -5.63 -2.26 -9.47
C HIS A 461 -6.25 -2.96 -10.66
N PHE A 462 -7.06 -2.23 -11.42
CA PHE A 462 -7.69 -2.70 -12.64
C PHE A 462 -7.03 -2.04 -13.85
N ASP A 463 -6.59 -2.85 -14.78
CA ASP A 463 -6.04 -2.34 -16.04
C ASP A 463 -7.18 -1.99 -17.00
N PRO A 464 -7.04 -0.87 -17.77
CA PRO A 464 -8.03 -0.52 -18.79
C PRO A 464 -8.07 -1.59 -19.88
N ALA A 465 -9.21 -1.70 -20.56
CA ALA A 465 -9.35 -2.57 -21.71
C ALA A 465 -8.25 -2.24 -22.72
N GLY A 466 -7.38 -3.22 -23.00
CA GLY A 466 -6.32 -3.09 -24.01
C GLY A 466 -6.94 -3.04 -25.40
N GLY A 467 -6.90 -1.92 -26.06
CA GLY A 467 -7.40 -1.76 -27.39
C GLY A 467 -7.03 -0.40 -27.94
N ALA A 468 -6.45 -0.39 -29.12
CA ALA A 468 -6.14 0.68 -30.04
C ALA A 468 -6.21 2.13 -29.49
N ASP A 469 -5.17 2.89 -29.74
CA ASP A 469 -5.02 4.34 -29.75
C ASP A 469 -6.26 5.11 -29.26
N ALA A 470 -6.40 5.21 -27.92
CA ALA A 470 -7.35 6.16 -27.36
C ALA A 470 -6.92 7.56 -27.83
N PRO A 471 -7.77 8.31 -28.52
CA PRO A 471 -7.39 9.65 -28.91
C PRO A 471 -7.01 10.46 -27.67
N LEU A 472 -5.87 11.15 -27.73
CA LEU A 472 -5.35 12.01 -26.66
C LEU A 472 -6.38 13.04 -26.15
N LEU A 473 -7.38 13.34 -26.97
CA LEU A 473 -8.51 14.21 -26.65
C LEU A 473 -9.83 13.45 -26.89
N PRO A 474 -10.80 13.55 -25.96
CA PRO A 474 -12.10 12.89 -26.09
C PRO A 474 -12.99 13.65 -27.10
N ILE A 475 -12.65 13.55 -28.38
CA ILE A 475 -13.41 14.15 -29.47
C ILE A 475 -14.27 13.07 -30.09
N GLY A 476 -15.59 13.30 -30.16
CA GLY A 476 -16.52 12.39 -30.82
C GLY A 476 -16.14 12.20 -32.32
N PRO A 477 -16.39 11.03 -32.90
CA PRO A 477 -16.13 10.77 -34.31
C PRO A 477 -16.92 11.73 -35.20
N ALA A 478 -16.32 12.17 -36.29
CA ALA A 478 -17.02 13.02 -37.26
C ALA A 478 -18.20 12.27 -37.86
N TRP A 479 -19.37 12.93 -37.95
CA TRP A 479 -20.50 12.44 -38.72
C TRP A 479 -20.11 12.45 -40.21
N GLY A 480 -20.08 11.31 -40.83
CA GLY A 480 -19.85 11.15 -42.24
C GLY A 480 -18.68 10.24 -42.62
N ARG A 481 -19.02 9.04 -43.00
CA ARG A 481 -18.29 7.90 -43.59
C ARG A 481 -17.42 7.15 -42.60
N PRO A 482 -17.77 5.88 -42.34
CA PRO A 482 -16.82 4.93 -41.75
C PRO A 482 -15.64 4.84 -42.72
N ARG A 483 -14.44 5.21 -42.28
CA ARG A 483 -13.21 4.82 -42.97
C ARG A 483 -13.19 3.28 -42.93
N ALA A 484 -13.49 2.67 -44.07
CA ALA A 484 -13.26 1.24 -44.25
C ALA A 484 -11.80 0.98 -43.85
N ARG A 485 -11.61 0.30 -42.76
CA ARG A 485 -10.30 -0.27 -42.38
C ARG A 485 -9.92 -1.13 -43.57
N ARG A 486 -8.82 -0.79 -44.28
CA ARG A 486 -8.20 -1.75 -45.17
C ARG A 486 -7.84 -2.97 -44.29
N VAL A 487 -8.66 -3.99 -44.36
CA VAL A 487 -8.30 -5.32 -43.88
C VAL A 487 -7.08 -5.68 -44.72
N GLY A 488 -5.91 -5.74 -44.10
CA GLY A 488 -4.71 -6.23 -44.76
C GLY A 488 -5.06 -7.59 -45.34
N LYS A 489 -4.77 -7.79 -46.62
CA LYS A 489 -4.92 -9.09 -47.28
C LYS A 489 -4.20 -10.11 -46.40
N VAL A 490 -4.95 -10.97 -45.77
CA VAL A 490 -4.42 -12.20 -45.18
C VAL A 490 -3.91 -13.03 -46.34
N ASP A 491 -2.61 -13.20 -46.39
CA ASP A 491 -1.95 -14.04 -47.41
C ASP A 491 -2.24 -15.51 -47.09
N VAL A 492 -3.25 -16.08 -47.75
CA VAL A 492 -3.75 -17.45 -47.55
C VAL A 492 -2.79 -18.49 -48.19
N ARG A 493 -1.59 -18.10 -48.58
CA ARG A 493 -0.64 -19.00 -49.24
C ARG A 493 0.49 -19.48 -48.34
N LYS A 494 0.21 -20.02 -47.15
CA LYS A 494 1.18 -20.82 -46.39
C LYS A 494 0.46 -21.73 -45.38
N SER A 495 -0.26 -22.74 -45.88
CA SER A 495 -0.63 -23.90 -45.08
C SER A 495 -1.00 -25.08 -46.00
N GLU A 496 -0.05 -25.54 -46.79
CA GLU A 496 -0.05 -26.87 -47.38
C GLU A 496 1.35 -27.45 -47.21
N GLU A 497 1.64 -28.00 -46.06
CA GLU A 497 2.64 -29.04 -45.88
C GLU A 497 1.96 -30.25 -45.23
N PRO A 498 2.01 -31.42 -45.87
CA PRO A 498 1.36 -32.64 -45.36
C PRO A 498 2.19 -33.25 -44.24
N ILE A 499 1.48 -33.64 -43.18
CA ILE A 499 2.00 -34.44 -42.07
C ILE A 499 2.44 -35.81 -42.64
N ARG A 500 3.70 -36.14 -42.44
CA ARG A 500 4.23 -37.51 -42.45
C ARG A 500 4.67 -37.90 -41.05
#